data_1dae47e7d116611cb334127ba96e4385
#
_entry.id   1dae47e7d116611cb334127ba96e4385
#
_cell.length_a   1.000
_cell.length_b   1.000
_cell.length_c   1.000
_cell.angle_alpha   90.00
_cell.angle_beta   90.00
_cell.angle_gamma   90.00
#
_symmetry.space_group_name_H-M   'P 1'
#
loop_
_entity.id
_entity.type
_entity.pdbx_description
1 polymer ?
#
loop_
_entity_poly.entity_id
_entity_poly.type
_entity_poly.pdbx_seq_one_letter_code
_entity_poly.pdbx_strand_id
1 'polypeptide(L)'
;MKVDRFDPTPLYQQVARGIRDMIKTGELKPRDAVPSESTLVANHGIARETARRAIALLREEGWVVTLPQRGTFVADNPRHPEIE
;
A
#
# COMPACT_ATOMS: atom_id res chain seq x y z
N MET A 1 -9.21 -1.20 5.95
CA MET A 1 -9.14 -0.38 4.72
C MET A 1 -10.45 -0.48 3.96
N LYS A 2 -10.92 0.63 3.47
CA LYS A 2 -12.20 0.67 2.77
C LYS A 2 -12.04 1.34 1.42
N VAL A 3 -12.55 0.71 0.38
CA VAL A 3 -12.50 1.24 -0.97
C VAL A 3 -13.90 1.71 -1.36
N ASP A 4 -14.00 2.98 -1.76
CA ASP A 4 -15.28 3.59 -2.13
C ASP A 4 -15.28 3.90 -3.63
N ARG A 5 -16.07 3.16 -4.39
CA ARG A 5 -16.10 3.31 -5.84
C ARG A 5 -16.87 4.55 -6.30
N PHE A 6 -17.63 5.15 -5.42
CA PHE A 6 -18.32 6.41 -5.71
C PHE A 6 -17.44 7.64 -5.47
N ASP A 7 -16.36 7.46 -4.72
CA ASP A 7 -15.41 8.54 -4.50
C ASP A 7 -14.65 8.81 -5.80
N PRO A 8 -14.55 10.07 -6.24
CA PRO A 8 -13.81 10.37 -7.47
C PRO A 8 -12.31 10.08 -7.40
N THR A 9 -11.79 9.88 -6.21
CA THR A 9 -10.37 9.52 -6.07
C THR A 9 -10.11 8.19 -6.75
N PRO A 10 -9.08 8.09 -7.61
CA PRO A 10 -8.76 6.82 -8.25
C PRO A 10 -8.57 5.70 -7.24
N LEU A 11 -9.04 4.49 -7.59
CA LEU A 11 -8.99 3.36 -6.67
C LEU A 11 -7.58 3.06 -6.19
N TYR A 12 -6.58 3.14 -7.08
CA TYR A 12 -5.23 2.81 -6.66
C TYR A 12 -4.73 3.77 -5.59
N GLN A 13 -5.16 5.04 -5.64
CA GLN A 13 -4.77 6.00 -4.62
C GLN A 13 -5.49 5.73 -3.31
N GLN A 14 -6.74 5.28 -3.36
CA GLN A 14 -7.47 4.91 -2.16
C GLN A 14 -6.80 3.73 -1.47
N VAL A 15 -6.40 2.73 -2.24
CA VAL A 15 -5.72 1.56 -1.69
C VAL A 15 -4.39 1.97 -1.07
N ALA A 16 -3.62 2.79 -1.76
CA ALA A 16 -2.33 3.25 -1.24
C ALA A 16 -2.53 4.04 0.05
N ARG A 17 -3.55 4.90 0.10
CA ARG A 17 -3.84 5.67 1.30
C ARG A 17 -4.18 4.76 2.47
N GLY A 18 -4.97 3.72 2.21
CA GLY A 18 -5.34 2.79 3.27
C GLY A 18 -4.13 2.08 3.86
N ILE A 19 -3.23 1.60 3.01
CA ILE A 19 -2.03 0.92 3.48
C ILE A 19 -1.12 1.91 4.21
N ARG A 20 -0.98 3.11 3.68
CA ARG A 20 -0.15 4.15 4.31
C ARG A 20 -0.68 4.47 5.70
N ASP A 21 -1.99 4.57 5.84
CA ASP A 21 -2.59 4.84 7.15
C ASP A 21 -2.29 3.73 8.15
N MET A 22 -2.31 2.47 7.69
CA MET A 22 -1.98 1.35 8.56
C MET A 22 -0.53 1.43 9.04
N ILE A 23 0.35 1.93 8.19
CA ILE A 23 1.75 2.13 8.59
C ILE A 23 1.86 3.27 9.59
N LYS A 24 1.13 4.37 9.34
CA LYS A 24 1.17 5.53 10.23
C LYS A 24 0.64 5.22 11.61
N THR A 25 -0.39 4.41 11.70
CA THR A 25 -1.01 4.10 12.99
C THR A 25 -0.29 2.99 13.74
N GLY A 26 0.69 2.34 13.09
CA GLY A 26 1.41 1.25 13.72
C GLY A 26 0.76 -0.11 13.54
N GLU A 27 -0.35 -0.17 12.83
CA GLU A 27 -0.98 -1.45 12.52
C GLU A 27 -0.05 -2.31 11.67
N LEU A 28 0.68 -1.68 10.75
CA LEU A 28 1.77 -2.33 10.03
C LEU A 28 3.06 -1.67 10.47
N LYS A 29 3.94 -2.46 11.05
CA LYS A 29 5.21 -1.97 11.58
C LYS A 29 6.32 -2.17 10.57
N PRO A 30 7.47 -1.50 10.76
CA PRO A 30 8.61 -1.73 9.87
C PRO A 30 8.89 -3.21 9.70
N ARG A 31 9.15 -3.61 8.46
CA ARG A 31 9.44 -4.99 8.07
C ARG A 31 8.23 -5.92 8.06
N ASP A 32 7.06 -5.43 8.45
CA ASP A 32 5.84 -6.24 8.31
C ASP A 32 5.51 -6.41 6.84
N ALA A 33 4.96 -7.56 6.48
CA ALA A 33 4.49 -7.78 5.12
C ALA A 33 3.25 -6.95 4.86
N VAL A 34 3.21 -6.28 3.70
CA VAL A 34 1.99 -5.59 3.27
C VAL A 34 1.16 -6.56 2.43
N PRO A 35 -0.15 -6.30 2.28
CA PRO A 35 -0.97 -7.16 1.43
C PRO A 35 -0.40 -7.24 0.02
N SER A 36 -0.33 -8.44 -0.53
CA SER A 36 0.15 -8.64 -1.89
C SER A 36 -0.90 -8.18 -2.89
N GLU A 37 -0.50 -8.06 -4.15
CA GLU A 37 -1.45 -7.74 -5.22
C GLU A 37 -2.60 -8.73 -5.23
N SER A 38 -2.28 -10.02 -5.13
CA SER A 38 -3.31 -11.05 -5.12
C SER A 38 -4.26 -10.90 -3.95
N THR A 39 -3.72 -10.59 -2.78
CA THR A 39 -4.55 -10.37 -1.58
C THR A 39 -5.45 -9.17 -1.76
N LEU A 40 -4.93 -8.08 -2.31
CA LEU A 40 -5.74 -6.88 -2.54
C LEU A 40 -6.85 -7.15 -3.54
N VAL A 41 -6.56 -7.89 -4.60
CA VAL A 41 -7.57 -8.26 -5.58
C VAL A 41 -8.66 -9.11 -4.92
N ALA A 42 -8.26 -10.10 -4.15
CA ALA A 42 -9.21 -11.02 -3.52
C ALA A 42 -10.06 -10.32 -2.47
N ASN A 43 -9.48 -9.46 -1.66
CA ASN A 43 -10.19 -8.84 -0.54
C ASN A 43 -11.04 -7.65 -0.94
N HIS A 44 -10.67 -6.96 -2.00
CA HIS A 44 -11.35 -5.70 -2.33
C HIS A 44 -12.00 -5.71 -3.72
N GLY A 45 -11.86 -6.80 -4.45
CA GLY A 45 -12.49 -6.91 -5.76
C GLY A 45 -11.98 -5.89 -6.77
N ILE A 46 -10.73 -5.46 -6.64
CA ILE A 46 -10.14 -4.50 -7.55
C ILE A 46 -9.35 -5.22 -8.64
N ALA A 47 -9.09 -4.51 -9.74
CA ALA A 47 -8.29 -5.06 -10.81
C ALA A 47 -6.84 -5.23 -10.36
N ARG A 48 -6.16 -6.22 -10.92
CA ARG A 48 -4.75 -6.45 -10.58
C ARG A 48 -3.89 -5.24 -10.90
N GLU A 49 -4.19 -4.56 -12.00
CA GLU A 49 -3.44 -3.38 -12.36
C GLU A 49 -3.60 -2.27 -11.31
N THR A 50 -4.80 -2.14 -10.76
CA THR A 50 -5.05 -1.17 -9.69
C THR A 50 -4.20 -1.50 -8.47
N ALA A 51 -4.16 -2.78 -8.09
CA ALA A 51 -3.34 -3.21 -6.95
C ALA A 51 -1.86 -2.94 -7.20
N ARG A 52 -1.40 -3.25 -8.41
CA ARG A 52 0.01 -3.05 -8.76
C ARG A 52 0.38 -1.57 -8.69
N ARG A 53 -0.49 -0.70 -9.19
CA ARG A 53 -0.22 0.74 -9.17
C ARG A 53 -0.17 1.28 -7.74
N ALA A 54 -1.04 0.75 -6.87
CA ALA A 54 -1.05 1.18 -5.47
C ALA A 54 0.28 0.83 -4.79
N ILE A 55 0.76 -0.40 -4.98
CA ILE A 55 2.01 -0.83 -4.39
C ILE A 55 3.18 -0.04 -4.99
N ALA A 56 3.16 0.20 -6.30
CA ALA A 56 4.21 0.97 -6.95
C ALA A 56 4.29 2.39 -6.40
N LEU A 57 3.14 3.00 -6.15
CA LEU A 57 3.10 4.35 -5.58
C LEU A 57 3.72 4.37 -4.18
N LEU A 58 3.35 3.40 -3.35
CA LEU A 58 3.91 3.32 -1.99
C LEU A 58 5.41 3.08 -2.02
N ARG A 59 5.89 2.27 -2.96
CA ARG A 59 7.32 2.01 -3.10
C ARG A 59 8.04 3.28 -3.53
N GLU A 60 7.46 4.00 -4.47
CA GLU A 60 8.03 5.24 -4.97
C GLU A 60 8.13 6.29 -3.87
N GLU A 61 7.13 6.30 -2.98
CA GLU A 61 7.12 7.25 -1.88
C GLU A 61 7.98 6.81 -0.68
N GLY A 62 8.52 5.60 -0.74
CA GLY A 62 9.42 5.14 0.31
C GLY A 62 8.74 4.47 1.49
N TRP A 63 7.45 4.16 1.39
CA TRP A 63 6.73 3.51 2.47
C TRP A 63 7.02 2.01 2.55
N VAL A 64 7.25 1.39 1.39
CA VAL A 64 7.45 -0.06 1.31
C VAL A 64 8.62 -0.36 0.40
N VAL A 65 9.16 -1.57 0.57
CA VAL A 65 10.22 -2.09 -0.30
C VAL A 65 9.77 -3.45 -0.82
N THR A 66 10.18 -3.77 -2.04
CA THR A 66 9.91 -5.07 -2.62
C THR A 66 11.21 -5.87 -2.65
N LEU A 67 11.16 -7.05 -2.04
CA LEU A 67 12.31 -7.95 -2.02
C LEU A 67 12.03 -9.07 -3.01
N PRO A 68 12.95 -9.31 -3.97
CA PRO A 68 12.72 -10.34 -4.98
C PRO A 68 12.39 -11.69 -4.36
N GLN A 69 11.32 -12.33 -4.85
CA GLN A 69 10.89 -13.65 -4.43
C GLN A 69 10.44 -13.72 -2.97
N ARG A 70 10.35 -12.60 -2.27
CA ARG A 70 9.93 -12.58 -0.86
C ARG A 70 8.67 -11.78 -0.64
N GLY A 71 8.41 -10.76 -1.49
CA GLY A 71 7.22 -9.95 -1.37
C GLY A 71 7.51 -8.50 -1.06
N THR A 72 6.50 -7.81 -0.62
CA THR A 72 6.59 -6.38 -0.32
C THR A 72 6.38 -6.17 1.17
N PHE A 73 7.25 -5.38 1.76
CA PHE A 73 7.29 -5.18 3.21
C PHE A 73 7.38 -3.70 3.53
N VAL A 74 6.94 -3.34 4.72
CA VAL A 74 7.10 -1.96 5.20
C VAL A 74 8.58 -1.66 5.31
N ALA A 75 8.99 -0.48 4.81
CA ALA A 75 10.39 -0.08 4.87
C ALA A 75 10.84 0.08 6.31
N ASP A 76 12.13 -0.12 6.56
CA ASP A 76 12.68 0.05 7.91
C ASP A 76 12.46 1.46 8.44
N ASN A 77 12.46 2.43 7.55
CA ASN A 77 12.32 3.83 7.93
C ASN A 77 11.37 4.49 6.94
N PRO A 78 10.05 4.24 7.08
CA PRO A 78 9.09 4.78 6.13
C PRO A 78 9.14 6.29 6.09
N ARG A 79 9.05 6.83 4.89
CA ARG A 79 9.08 8.27 4.71
C ARG A 79 7.72 8.88 4.93
N HIS A 80 7.75 10.06 5.57
CA HIS A 80 6.56 10.90 5.69
C HIS A 80 6.90 12.23 5.05
N PRO A 81 6.18 12.65 4.02
CA PRO A 81 6.50 13.93 3.38
C PRO A 81 6.51 15.10 4.36
N GLU A 82 5.69 15.04 5.37
CA GLU A 82 5.59 16.13 6.35
C GLU A 82 6.69 16.11 7.39
N ILE A 83 7.58 15.12 7.36
CA ILE A 83 8.62 14.99 8.37
C ILE A 83 9.97 15.51 7.88
N GLU A 84 10.07 15.84 6.66
CA GLU A 84 11.32 16.30 6.03
C GLU A 84 12.04 17.43 6.76
#